data_93450e43bc2a18efbc897174144476bb
#
_entry.id   93450e43bc2a18efbc897174144476bb
#
_cell.length_a   1.000
_cell.length_b   1.000
_cell.length_c   1.000
_cell.angle_alpha   90.00
_cell.angle_beta   90.00
_cell.angle_gamma   90.00
#
_symmetry.space_group_name_H-M   'P 1'
#
loop_
_entity.id
_entity.type
_entity.pdbx_description
1 polymer ?
#
loop_
_entity_poly.entity_id
_entity_poly.type
_entity_poly.pdbx_seq_one_letter_code
_entity_poly.pdbx_strand_id
1 'polypeptide(L)'
;MASFVRTATDADLAKLAGIENDADAVFIPLFGTALAGDAPSGAARAAEPGFVLVIAEEEGGAPVGFVHVLEEDGHAHLEQLSVLPSHARRGHGRELVEAALDEAADRGHYAVTLRTFADVPWNAPFYASLGFAEGDSPDHPFYRALLDTEERIGLNDLGRRVHMTIELSAGMEMDAEAFEGLVADELDRLPDEMVEGLENLVFVVEDRPEDGSLDLLGLYDGLAVTERGNYGMGELPDRIIVYREPHLAQCADEEELRDEVHTTLVHEIAHYYGIDDAQLHELGWA
;
A
#
# COMPACT_ATOMS: atom_id res chain seq x y z
N MET A 1 16.10 15.10 23.50
CA MET A 1 17.04 15.72 22.56
C MET A 1 16.32 15.80 21.25
N ALA A 2 16.53 16.83 20.47
CA ALA A 2 15.92 16.88 19.12
C ALA A 2 16.64 15.82 18.26
N SER A 3 15.87 15.08 17.47
CA SER A 3 16.33 14.16 16.44
C SER A 3 15.91 14.67 15.08
N PHE A 4 16.64 14.27 14.04
CA PHE A 4 16.44 14.77 12.68
C PHE A 4 16.30 13.55 11.75
N VAL A 5 15.08 13.36 11.23
CA VAL A 5 14.82 12.37 10.19
C VAL A 5 14.95 13.05 8.82
N ARG A 6 15.58 12.37 7.86
CA ARG A 6 15.77 12.85 6.50
C ARG A 6 16.04 11.70 5.53
N THR A 7 15.91 11.96 4.25
CA THR A 7 16.33 11.02 3.20
C THR A 7 17.84 10.74 3.32
N ALA A 8 18.22 9.47 3.10
CA ALA A 8 19.61 9.03 3.15
C ALA A 8 20.45 9.65 2.01
N THR A 9 21.63 10.15 2.34
CA THR A 9 22.65 10.57 1.36
C THR A 9 23.61 9.41 1.06
N ASP A 10 24.42 9.51 -0.01
CA ASP A 10 25.46 8.52 -0.33
C ASP A 10 26.41 8.26 0.84
N ALA A 11 26.72 9.29 1.63
CA ALA A 11 27.58 9.17 2.81
C ALA A 11 26.92 8.38 3.97
N ASP A 12 25.57 8.42 4.04
CA ASP A 12 24.80 7.65 5.01
C ASP A 12 24.66 6.20 4.56
N LEU A 13 24.39 5.97 3.27
CA LEU A 13 24.29 4.62 2.70
C LEU A 13 25.50 3.75 3.03
N ALA A 14 26.70 4.33 3.05
CA ALA A 14 27.93 3.62 3.41
C ALA A 14 27.95 3.07 4.86
N LYS A 15 27.03 3.54 5.73
CA LYS A 15 26.98 3.17 7.16
C LYS A 15 25.84 2.19 7.48
N LEU A 16 24.84 2.03 6.61
CA LEU A 16 23.61 1.31 6.91
C LEU A 16 23.87 -0.16 7.28
N ALA A 17 24.71 -0.86 6.52
CA ALA A 17 25.05 -2.25 6.83
C ALA A 17 25.69 -2.42 8.22
N GLY A 18 26.50 -1.45 8.65
CA GLY A 18 27.10 -1.46 10.01
C GLY A 18 26.03 -1.25 11.09
N ILE A 19 25.09 -0.30 10.87
CA ILE A 19 24.00 -0.02 11.79
C ILE A 19 23.10 -1.25 11.95
N GLU A 20 22.77 -1.93 10.85
CA GLU A 20 21.93 -3.12 10.85
C GLU A 20 22.62 -4.29 11.55
N ASN A 21 23.85 -4.61 11.22
CA ASN A 21 24.60 -5.68 11.87
C ASN A 21 24.73 -5.46 13.39
N ASP A 22 24.94 -4.22 13.83
CA ASP A 22 24.97 -3.88 15.25
C ASP A 22 23.58 -4.01 15.90
N ALA A 23 22.52 -3.60 15.20
CA ALA A 23 21.12 -3.72 15.67
C ALA A 23 20.71 -5.18 15.79
N ASP A 24 21.04 -6.02 14.82
CA ASP A 24 20.66 -7.44 14.79
C ASP A 24 21.36 -8.27 15.90
N ALA A 25 22.43 -7.75 16.48
CA ALA A 25 23.07 -8.38 17.62
C ALA A 25 22.12 -8.61 18.82
N VAL A 26 21.02 -7.85 18.93
CA VAL A 26 19.99 -8.03 19.97
C VAL A 26 19.25 -9.36 19.85
N PHE A 27 19.25 -9.97 18.65
CA PHE A 27 18.61 -11.27 18.40
C PHE A 27 19.50 -12.48 18.73
N ILE A 28 20.81 -12.28 18.94
CA ILE A 28 21.74 -13.37 19.24
C ILE A 28 21.32 -14.22 20.45
N PRO A 29 20.80 -13.65 21.56
CA PRO A 29 20.32 -14.44 22.69
C PRO A 29 19.09 -15.32 22.38
N LEU A 30 18.30 -14.95 21.36
CA LEU A 30 17.08 -15.65 20.95
C LEU A 30 17.34 -16.71 19.87
N PHE A 31 18.12 -16.34 18.86
CA PHE A 31 18.28 -17.12 17.62
C PHE A 31 19.72 -17.55 17.37
N GLY A 32 20.64 -17.34 18.33
CA GLY A 32 22.04 -17.57 18.11
C GLY A 32 22.59 -16.63 17.02
N THR A 33 23.48 -17.12 16.19
CA THR A 33 24.06 -16.33 15.09
C THR A 33 23.29 -16.44 13.78
N ALA A 34 22.06 -16.97 13.80
CA ALA A 34 21.30 -17.23 12.58
C ALA A 34 20.94 -15.95 11.79
N LEU A 35 20.76 -14.83 12.51
CA LEU A 35 20.56 -13.51 11.90
C LEU A 35 21.84 -12.67 11.80
N ALA A 36 22.96 -13.18 12.31
CA ALA A 36 24.27 -12.53 12.19
C ALA A 36 24.84 -12.82 10.80
N GLY A 37 24.32 -12.16 9.82
CA GLY A 37 24.80 -12.22 8.44
C GLY A 37 25.42 -10.88 8.02
N ASP A 38 25.92 -10.84 6.80
CA ASP A 38 26.31 -9.59 6.19
C ASP A 38 25.05 -8.86 5.72
N ALA A 39 24.67 -7.81 6.42
CA ALA A 39 23.56 -6.95 6.02
C ALA A 39 23.79 -6.40 4.59
N PRO A 40 22.73 -6.25 3.77
CA PRO A 40 22.86 -5.64 2.46
C PRO A 40 23.51 -4.27 2.53
N SER A 41 24.33 -3.95 1.53
CA SER A 41 24.95 -2.61 1.49
C SER A 41 23.85 -1.55 1.27
N GLY A 42 24.05 -0.35 1.82
CA GLY A 42 23.13 0.75 1.59
C GLY A 42 22.95 1.10 0.11
N ALA A 43 24.01 0.88 -0.70
CA ALA A 43 23.90 1.06 -2.15
C ALA A 43 22.99 -0.01 -2.80
N ALA A 44 22.95 -1.24 -2.29
CA ALA A 44 22.02 -2.26 -2.76
C ALA A 44 20.58 -1.87 -2.41
N ARG A 45 20.31 -1.41 -1.17
CA ARG A 45 19.00 -0.94 -0.75
C ARG A 45 18.52 0.26 -1.57
N ALA A 46 19.39 1.24 -1.83
CA ALA A 46 19.04 2.42 -2.63
C ALA A 46 18.84 2.11 -4.12
N ALA A 47 19.23 0.92 -4.58
CA ALA A 47 18.98 0.46 -5.96
C ALA A 47 17.63 -0.25 -6.13
N GLU A 48 16.97 -0.60 -5.03
CA GLU A 48 15.62 -1.18 -5.03
C GLU A 48 14.58 -0.05 -5.13
N PRO A 49 13.43 -0.28 -5.79
CA PRO A 49 12.33 0.68 -5.78
C PRO A 49 11.90 1.00 -4.34
N GLY A 50 11.72 2.29 -4.03
CA GLY A 50 11.32 2.74 -2.71
C GLY A 50 12.20 3.86 -2.16
N PHE A 51 12.32 3.93 -0.83
CA PHE A 51 13.07 4.99 -0.18
C PHE A 51 13.76 4.53 1.11
N VAL A 52 14.78 5.29 1.50
CA VAL A 52 15.53 5.09 2.74
C VAL A 52 15.58 6.40 3.51
N LEU A 53 15.07 6.39 4.75
CA LEU A 53 15.20 7.50 5.68
C LEU A 53 16.21 7.13 6.76
N VAL A 54 16.94 8.13 7.23
CA VAL A 54 17.90 8.03 8.34
C VAL A 54 17.56 8.99 9.45
N ILE A 55 17.91 8.62 10.69
CA ILE A 55 17.78 9.49 11.85
C ILE A 55 19.16 9.80 12.43
N ALA A 56 19.38 11.07 12.80
CA ALA A 56 20.59 11.55 13.46
C ALA A 56 20.21 12.39 14.70
N GLU A 57 21.08 12.45 15.72
CA GLU A 57 20.87 13.25 16.93
C GLU A 57 21.24 14.74 16.73
N GLU A 58 21.92 15.08 15.62
CA GLU A 58 22.29 16.45 15.23
C GLU A 58 21.92 16.66 13.76
N GLU A 59 21.55 17.88 13.41
CA GLU A 59 21.27 18.27 12.03
C GLU A 59 22.50 18.00 11.13
N GLY A 60 22.32 17.21 10.07
CA GLY A 60 23.45 16.79 9.21
C GLY A 60 24.43 15.83 9.85
N GLY A 61 24.15 15.34 11.07
CA GLY A 61 24.97 14.39 11.82
C GLY A 61 25.00 13.01 11.19
N ALA A 62 25.86 12.14 11.75
CA ALA A 62 25.94 10.73 11.33
C ALA A 62 24.65 10.00 11.71
N PRO A 63 24.14 9.08 10.86
CA PRO A 63 22.95 8.30 11.17
C PRO A 63 23.20 7.36 12.35
N VAL A 64 22.21 7.29 13.23
CA VAL A 64 22.16 6.35 14.36
C VAL A 64 21.09 5.28 14.17
N GLY A 65 20.28 5.39 13.12
CA GLY A 65 19.28 4.44 12.69
C GLY A 65 18.79 4.76 11.28
N PHE A 66 18.08 3.81 10.70
CA PHE A 66 17.44 3.97 9.39
C PHE A 66 16.17 3.12 9.28
N VAL A 67 15.31 3.48 8.34
CA VAL A 67 14.20 2.69 7.83
C VAL A 67 14.33 2.57 6.31
N HIS A 68 14.03 1.39 5.77
CA HIS A 68 13.95 1.10 4.34
C HIS A 68 12.54 0.64 4.00
N VAL A 69 11.91 1.30 3.05
CA VAL A 69 10.61 0.96 2.51
C VAL A 69 10.78 0.60 1.04
N LEU A 70 10.25 -0.57 0.67
CA LEU A 70 10.14 -1.02 -0.72
C LEU A 70 8.81 -0.54 -1.30
N GLU A 71 8.83 -0.20 -2.60
CA GLU A 71 7.65 0.22 -3.35
C GLU A 71 7.56 -0.59 -4.64
N GLU A 72 6.44 -1.24 -4.90
CA GLU A 72 6.19 -1.97 -6.14
C GLU A 72 4.68 -2.03 -6.41
N ASP A 73 4.26 -1.65 -7.61
CA ASP A 73 2.86 -1.74 -8.07
C ASP A 73 1.84 -1.12 -7.10
N GLY A 74 2.12 0.09 -6.57
CA GLY A 74 1.25 0.78 -5.62
C GLY A 74 1.38 0.32 -4.16
N HIS A 75 2.11 -0.76 -3.89
CA HIS A 75 2.32 -1.30 -2.55
C HIS A 75 3.57 -0.73 -1.89
N ALA A 76 3.48 -0.40 -0.59
CA ALA A 76 4.61 0.01 0.24
C ALA A 76 4.86 -1.01 1.36
N HIS A 77 6.11 -1.43 1.52
CA HIS A 77 6.52 -2.43 2.50
C HIS A 77 7.73 -1.96 3.30
N LEU A 78 7.58 -1.82 4.62
CA LEU A 78 8.68 -1.54 5.52
C LEU A 78 9.53 -2.81 5.65
N GLU A 79 10.63 -2.84 4.87
CA GLU A 79 11.54 -3.99 4.76
C GLU A 79 12.49 -4.06 5.96
N GLN A 80 13.06 -2.92 6.36
CA GLN A 80 14.04 -2.87 7.44
C GLN A 80 13.88 -1.63 8.31
N LEU A 81 13.97 -1.83 9.62
CA LEU A 81 14.12 -0.78 10.63
C LEU A 81 15.27 -1.15 11.56
N SER A 82 16.29 -0.31 11.60
CA SER A 82 17.47 -0.54 12.47
C SER A 82 17.85 0.73 13.22
N VAL A 83 18.11 0.57 14.52
CA VAL A 83 18.66 1.63 15.37
C VAL A 83 19.85 1.05 16.15
N LEU A 84 20.97 1.77 16.18
CA LEU A 84 22.15 1.37 16.96
C LEU A 84 21.75 1.05 18.41
N PRO A 85 22.21 -0.07 19.00
CA PRO A 85 21.89 -0.45 20.38
C PRO A 85 22.24 0.64 21.41
N SER A 86 23.30 1.40 21.19
CA SER A 86 23.69 2.55 22.03
C SER A 86 22.69 3.71 22.00
N HIS A 87 21.79 3.75 21.01
CA HIS A 87 20.75 4.76 20.79
C HIS A 87 19.34 4.20 20.92
N ALA A 88 19.21 2.91 21.27
CA ALA A 88 17.92 2.27 21.46
C ALA A 88 17.13 2.87 22.62
N ARG A 89 15.79 2.72 22.58
CA ARG A 89 14.83 3.16 23.62
C ARG A 89 14.82 4.68 23.87
N ARG A 90 15.24 5.48 22.88
CA ARG A 90 15.17 6.95 22.91
C ARG A 90 14.04 7.50 22.03
N GLY A 91 13.23 6.66 21.40
CA GLY A 91 12.15 7.06 20.50
C GLY A 91 12.51 6.97 19.01
N HIS A 92 13.80 6.86 18.66
CA HIS A 92 14.27 6.91 17.26
C HIS A 92 13.60 5.91 16.31
N GLY A 93 13.31 4.69 16.79
CA GLY A 93 12.59 3.70 15.96
C GLY A 93 11.15 4.15 15.66
N ARG A 94 10.46 4.76 16.63
CA ARG A 94 9.13 5.32 16.43
C ARG A 94 9.17 6.49 15.45
N GLU A 95 10.06 7.45 15.64
CA GLU A 95 10.20 8.62 14.76
C GLU A 95 10.53 8.22 13.32
N LEU A 96 11.37 7.17 13.13
CA LEU A 96 11.66 6.63 11.79
C LEU A 96 10.42 6.02 11.13
N VAL A 97 9.64 5.23 11.89
CA VAL A 97 8.42 4.62 11.32
C VAL A 97 7.38 5.70 11.02
N GLU A 98 7.12 6.63 11.94
CA GLU A 98 6.18 7.73 11.72
C GLU A 98 6.58 8.55 10.47
N ALA A 99 7.85 8.92 10.33
CA ALA A 99 8.32 9.62 9.13
C ALA A 99 8.24 8.76 7.84
N ALA A 100 8.38 7.44 7.95
CA ALA A 100 8.22 6.55 6.80
C ALA A 100 6.75 6.42 6.38
N LEU A 101 5.82 6.45 7.35
CA LEU A 101 4.38 6.48 7.06
C LEU A 101 3.98 7.80 6.38
N ASP A 102 4.47 8.93 6.88
CA ASP A 102 4.23 10.25 6.27
C ASP A 102 4.78 10.30 4.83
N GLU A 103 6.03 9.84 4.61
CA GLU A 103 6.63 9.80 3.27
C GLU A 103 5.87 8.87 2.32
N ALA A 104 5.38 7.71 2.80
CA ALA A 104 4.59 6.80 2.00
C ALA A 104 3.24 7.42 1.63
N ALA A 105 2.57 8.12 2.55
CA ALA A 105 1.34 8.86 2.28
C ALA A 105 1.57 9.98 1.24
N ASP A 106 2.65 10.78 1.39
CA ASP A 106 3.02 11.83 0.43
C ASP A 106 3.32 11.27 -0.98
N ARG A 107 3.69 9.99 -1.08
CA ARG A 107 3.91 9.27 -2.35
C ARG A 107 2.63 8.63 -2.90
N GLY A 108 1.50 8.76 -2.20
CA GLY A 108 0.20 8.26 -2.64
C GLY A 108 -0.09 6.81 -2.25
N HIS A 109 0.64 6.24 -1.29
CA HIS A 109 0.31 4.90 -0.77
C HIS A 109 -0.80 5.00 0.28
N TYR A 110 -1.74 4.06 0.26
CA TYR A 110 -2.86 3.98 1.20
C TYR A 110 -2.57 3.14 2.43
N ALA A 111 -1.55 2.29 2.36
CA ALA A 111 -1.15 1.43 3.44
C ALA A 111 0.35 1.15 3.40
N VAL A 112 0.92 0.90 4.55
CA VAL A 112 2.27 0.32 4.68
C VAL A 112 2.14 -1.03 5.36
N THR A 113 2.77 -2.03 4.77
CA THR A 113 2.85 -3.37 5.32
C THR A 113 4.23 -3.62 5.92
N LEU A 114 4.36 -4.64 6.73
CA LEU A 114 5.65 -5.16 7.20
C LEU A 114 5.53 -6.64 7.56
N ARG A 115 6.68 -7.31 7.68
CA ARG A 115 6.76 -8.65 8.23
C ARG A 115 7.73 -8.70 9.41
N THR A 116 7.30 -9.34 10.51
CA THR A 116 8.11 -9.35 11.73
C THR A 116 7.92 -10.63 12.53
N PHE A 117 8.73 -10.85 13.57
CA PHE A 117 8.55 -11.96 14.50
C PHE A 117 7.44 -11.65 15.50
N ALA A 118 6.42 -12.51 15.56
CA ALA A 118 5.28 -12.34 16.45
C ALA A 118 5.66 -12.46 17.93
N ASP A 119 6.54 -13.40 18.23
CA ASP A 119 6.84 -13.80 19.62
C ASP A 119 8.05 -13.05 20.21
N VAL A 120 8.64 -12.12 19.44
CA VAL A 120 9.72 -11.25 19.94
C VAL A 120 9.10 -10.00 20.57
N PRO A 121 9.34 -9.76 21.90
CA PRO A 121 8.60 -8.75 22.66
C PRO A 121 8.73 -7.30 22.17
N TRP A 122 9.76 -7.01 21.38
CA TRP A 122 10.02 -5.65 20.85
C TRP A 122 9.79 -5.54 19.33
N ASN A 123 9.20 -6.57 18.69
CA ASN A 123 8.85 -6.56 17.29
C ASN A 123 7.34 -6.32 17.07
N ALA A 124 6.52 -7.36 16.91
CA ALA A 124 5.09 -7.17 16.65
C ALA A 124 4.38 -6.26 17.70
N PRO A 125 4.64 -6.34 19.02
CA PRO A 125 4.07 -5.39 19.96
C PRO A 125 4.50 -3.94 19.78
N PHE A 126 5.72 -3.70 19.27
CA PHE A 126 6.19 -2.35 18.95
C PHE A 126 5.39 -1.77 17.78
N TYR A 127 5.26 -2.51 16.67
CA TYR A 127 4.49 -2.06 15.50
C TYR A 127 2.99 -1.93 15.82
N ALA A 128 2.43 -2.82 16.64
CA ALA A 128 1.05 -2.68 17.10
C ALA A 128 0.85 -1.37 17.92
N SER A 129 1.86 -0.93 18.67
CA SER A 129 1.81 0.35 19.40
C SER A 129 1.86 1.59 18.49
N LEU A 130 2.14 1.41 17.20
CA LEU A 130 2.15 2.42 16.14
C LEU A 130 0.89 2.35 15.27
N GLY A 131 -0.01 1.40 15.53
CA GLY A 131 -1.26 1.26 14.79
C GLY A 131 -1.28 0.12 13.77
N PHE A 132 -0.16 -0.60 13.57
CA PHE A 132 -0.16 -1.76 12.70
C PHE A 132 -1.01 -2.90 13.29
N ALA A 133 -1.85 -3.50 12.47
CA ALA A 133 -2.65 -4.67 12.80
C ALA A 133 -2.09 -5.93 12.13
N GLU A 134 -2.13 -7.08 12.86
CA GLU A 134 -1.79 -8.39 12.27
C GLU A 134 -2.92 -8.82 11.32
N GLY A 135 -2.58 -9.29 10.13
CA GLY A 135 -3.51 -9.77 9.12
C GLY A 135 -2.85 -10.77 8.16
N ASP A 136 -3.62 -11.21 7.20
CA ASP A 136 -3.11 -12.06 6.13
C ASP A 136 -2.31 -11.23 5.11
N SER A 137 -1.28 -11.84 4.53
CA SER A 137 -0.54 -11.22 3.43
C SER A 137 -1.40 -11.21 2.18
N PRO A 138 -1.57 -10.07 1.49
CA PRO A 138 -2.33 -10.02 0.25
C PRO A 138 -1.81 -11.01 -0.80
N ASP A 139 -2.71 -11.54 -1.63
CA ASP A 139 -2.36 -12.46 -2.73
C ASP A 139 -1.86 -11.68 -3.95
N HIS A 140 -0.72 -11.03 -3.81
CA HIS A 140 -0.07 -10.24 -4.86
C HIS A 140 1.36 -10.73 -5.14
N PRO A 141 1.88 -10.65 -6.38
CA PRO A 141 3.25 -11.10 -6.71
C PRO A 141 4.34 -10.47 -5.85
N PHE A 142 4.23 -9.19 -5.52
CA PHE A 142 5.13 -8.48 -4.63
C PHE A 142 5.27 -9.18 -3.27
N TYR A 143 4.15 -9.46 -2.59
CA TYR A 143 4.18 -10.12 -1.27
C TYR A 143 4.64 -11.56 -1.35
N ARG A 144 4.29 -12.30 -2.43
CA ARG A 144 4.80 -13.66 -2.64
C ARG A 144 6.32 -13.67 -2.78
N ALA A 145 6.92 -12.69 -3.48
CA ALA A 145 8.37 -12.56 -3.60
C ALA A 145 9.06 -12.31 -2.25
N LEU A 146 8.43 -11.51 -1.37
CA LEU A 146 8.91 -11.29 0.00
C LEU A 146 8.86 -12.60 0.81
N LEU A 147 7.75 -13.34 0.76
CA LEU A 147 7.58 -14.62 1.45
C LEU A 147 8.60 -15.66 0.97
N ASP A 148 8.82 -15.77 -0.34
CA ASP A 148 9.81 -16.69 -0.94
C ASP A 148 11.24 -16.31 -0.49
N THR A 149 11.49 -15.02 -0.32
CA THR A 149 12.78 -14.55 0.18
C THR A 149 12.98 -14.93 1.64
N GLU A 150 11.99 -14.72 2.52
CA GLU A 150 12.05 -15.15 3.93
C GLU A 150 12.27 -16.68 4.07
N GLU A 151 11.57 -17.47 3.26
CA GLU A 151 11.73 -18.92 3.25
C GLU A 151 13.14 -19.32 2.82
N ARG A 152 13.66 -18.73 1.74
CA ARG A 152 14.99 -19.01 1.20
C ARG A 152 16.11 -18.69 2.20
N ILE A 153 15.97 -17.64 3.00
CA ILE A 153 16.97 -17.25 4.02
C ILE A 153 16.67 -17.89 5.39
N GLY A 154 15.61 -18.70 5.51
CA GLY A 154 15.32 -19.50 6.69
C GLY A 154 14.72 -18.72 7.86
N LEU A 155 14.12 -17.53 7.66
CA LEU A 155 13.52 -16.75 8.73
C LEU A 155 12.36 -17.48 9.42
N ASN A 156 11.60 -18.25 8.66
CA ASN A 156 10.46 -19.03 9.18
C ASN A 156 10.88 -20.14 10.17
N ASP A 157 12.14 -20.62 10.08
CA ASP A 157 12.71 -21.62 10.99
C ASP A 157 13.10 -21.03 12.36
N LEU A 158 13.24 -19.70 12.44
CA LEU A 158 13.66 -19.01 13.66
C LEU A 158 12.47 -18.66 14.58
N GLY A 159 11.26 -18.54 14.04
CA GLY A 159 10.08 -18.20 14.81
C GLY A 159 8.87 -17.84 13.95
N ARG A 160 7.72 -17.67 14.60
CA ARG A 160 6.49 -17.28 13.90
C ARG A 160 6.63 -15.89 13.29
N ARG A 161 6.53 -15.81 11.96
CA ARG A 161 6.48 -14.56 11.22
C ARG A 161 5.03 -14.13 11.03
N VAL A 162 4.76 -12.84 11.17
CA VAL A 162 3.44 -12.25 10.94
C VAL A 162 3.54 -11.13 9.94
N HIS A 163 2.50 -11.00 9.14
CA HIS A 163 2.25 -9.84 8.30
C HIS A 163 1.47 -8.82 9.13
N MET A 164 1.85 -7.56 9.05
CA MET A 164 1.14 -6.47 9.72
C MET A 164 0.96 -5.32 8.73
N THR A 165 -0.19 -4.63 8.83
CA THR A 165 -0.56 -3.52 7.95
C THR A 165 -1.03 -2.34 8.79
N ILE A 166 -0.72 -1.13 8.33
CA ILE A 166 -1.31 0.12 8.79
C ILE A 166 -1.85 0.87 7.57
N GLU A 167 -3.09 1.32 7.65
CA GLU A 167 -3.67 2.22 6.66
C GLU A 167 -3.19 3.65 6.93
N LEU A 168 -2.72 4.35 5.89
CA LEU A 168 -2.07 5.67 6.01
C LEU A 168 -3.05 6.83 5.91
N SER A 169 -4.08 6.65 5.15
CA SER A 169 -5.11 7.65 5.07
C SER A 169 -6.10 7.43 6.20
N ALA A 170 -6.36 8.47 6.99
CA ALA A 170 -7.71 8.70 7.42
C ALA A 170 -8.47 9.02 6.12
N GLY A 171 -8.76 8.00 5.31
CA GLY A 171 -9.66 8.12 4.20
C GLY A 171 -10.92 8.80 4.71
N MET A 172 -11.59 9.51 3.86
CA MET A 172 -12.82 10.17 4.23
C MET A 172 -13.79 9.13 4.78
N GLU A 173 -14.34 9.36 5.98
CA GLU A 173 -15.37 8.48 6.53
C GLU A 173 -16.72 8.84 5.89
N MET A 174 -17.29 7.91 5.14
CA MET A 174 -18.63 8.01 4.59
C MET A 174 -19.30 6.63 4.70
N ASP A 175 -20.52 6.59 5.26
CA ASP A 175 -21.27 5.33 5.33
C ASP A 175 -21.75 4.88 3.93
N ALA A 176 -22.18 3.62 3.84
CA ALA A 176 -22.57 3.03 2.55
C ALA A 176 -23.76 3.76 1.92
N GLU A 177 -24.76 4.20 2.71
CA GLU A 177 -25.94 4.89 2.21
C GLU A 177 -25.59 6.26 1.62
N ALA A 178 -24.68 7.00 2.29
CA ALA A 178 -24.22 8.29 1.81
C ALA A 178 -23.36 8.16 0.53
N PHE A 179 -22.51 7.14 0.46
CA PHE A 179 -21.71 6.86 -0.73
C PHE A 179 -22.55 6.40 -1.93
N GLU A 180 -23.55 5.53 -1.71
CA GLU A 180 -24.53 5.16 -2.75
C GLU A 180 -25.28 6.39 -3.28
N GLY A 181 -25.64 7.32 -2.39
CA GLY A 181 -26.24 8.59 -2.76
C GLY A 181 -25.34 9.45 -3.63
N LEU A 182 -24.04 9.52 -3.29
CA LEU A 182 -23.04 10.25 -4.07
C LEU A 182 -22.86 9.62 -5.46
N VAL A 183 -22.75 8.30 -5.57
CA VAL A 183 -22.65 7.57 -6.84
C VAL A 183 -23.89 7.84 -7.71
N ALA A 184 -25.09 7.83 -7.13
CA ALA A 184 -26.34 8.16 -7.84
C ALA A 184 -26.35 9.60 -8.35
N ASP A 185 -25.90 10.56 -7.53
CA ASP A 185 -25.77 11.98 -7.92
C ASP A 185 -24.80 12.14 -9.10
N GLU A 186 -23.66 11.42 -9.10
CA GLU A 186 -22.69 11.50 -10.18
C GLU A 186 -23.17 10.81 -11.47
N LEU A 187 -23.93 9.71 -11.36
CA LEU A 187 -24.59 9.10 -12.50
C LEU A 187 -25.60 10.06 -13.17
N ASP A 188 -26.38 10.82 -12.37
CA ASP A 188 -27.33 11.81 -12.87
C ASP A 188 -26.63 13.01 -13.54
N ARG A 189 -25.35 13.22 -13.30
CA ARG A 189 -24.54 14.28 -13.94
C ARG A 189 -23.90 13.86 -15.25
N LEU A 190 -23.88 12.55 -15.56
CA LEU A 190 -23.33 12.08 -16.83
C LEU A 190 -24.18 12.60 -18.01
N PRO A 191 -23.54 12.87 -19.17
CA PRO A 191 -24.28 13.26 -20.37
C PRO A 191 -25.31 12.20 -20.77
N ASP A 192 -26.54 12.63 -21.11
CA ASP A 192 -27.62 11.74 -21.56
C ASP A 192 -27.16 10.78 -22.66
N GLU A 193 -26.31 11.25 -23.57
CA GLU A 193 -25.75 10.48 -24.68
C GLU A 193 -24.90 9.28 -24.21
N MET A 194 -24.31 9.35 -22.99
CA MET A 194 -23.49 8.30 -22.42
C MET A 194 -24.35 7.21 -21.75
N VAL A 195 -25.47 7.60 -21.17
CA VAL A 195 -26.35 6.69 -20.39
C VAL A 195 -27.52 6.14 -21.19
N GLU A 196 -28.05 6.85 -22.21
CA GLU A 196 -29.20 6.41 -23.03
C GLU A 196 -28.95 5.08 -23.78
N GLY A 197 -27.68 4.70 -24.01
CA GLY A 197 -27.30 3.46 -24.69
C GLY A 197 -27.07 2.27 -23.76
N LEU A 198 -27.17 2.45 -22.45
CA LEU A 198 -26.93 1.39 -21.48
C LEU A 198 -28.18 0.47 -21.37
N GLU A 199 -28.06 -0.74 -21.89
CA GLU A 199 -29.09 -1.74 -21.86
C GLU A 199 -28.67 -2.95 -21.02
N ASN A 200 -29.56 -3.46 -20.16
CA ASN A 200 -29.32 -4.63 -19.32
C ASN A 200 -28.07 -4.49 -18.43
N LEU A 201 -27.86 -3.31 -17.82
CA LEU A 201 -26.76 -2.97 -16.94
C LEU A 201 -27.30 -2.49 -15.59
N VAL A 202 -26.60 -2.85 -14.50
CA VAL A 202 -26.88 -2.35 -13.16
C VAL A 202 -25.60 -1.76 -12.55
N PHE A 203 -25.75 -0.68 -11.80
CA PHE A 203 -24.67 -0.11 -10.99
C PHE A 203 -24.81 -0.65 -9.58
N VAL A 204 -23.71 -1.10 -9.00
CA VAL A 204 -23.63 -1.71 -7.68
C VAL A 204 -22.50 -1.06 -6.90
N VAL A 205 -22.75 -0.70 -5.65
CA VAL A 205 -21.71 -0.28 -4.71
C VAL A 205 -21.36 -1.49 -3.84
N GLU A 206 -20.07 -1.80 -3.76
CA GLU A 206 -19.52 -2.80 -2.86
C GLU A 206 -18.43 -2.13 -1.98
N ASP A 207 -18.19 -2.68 -0.79
CA ASP A 207 -17.19 -2.09 0.10
C ASP A 207 -15.77 -2.24 -0.45
N ARG A 208 -15.37 -3.47 -0.86
CA ARG A 208 -14.03 -3.79 -1.39
C ARG A 208 -14.11 -4.84 -2.50
N PRO A 209 -13.08 -4.90 -3.38
CA PRO A 209 -12.84 -6.04 -4.25
C PRO A 209 -12.64 -7.34 -3.46
N GLU A 210 -12.87 -8.50 -4.10
CA GLU A 210 -12.72 -9.82 -3.45
C GLU A 210 -11.30 -10.09 -2.90
N ASP A 211 -10.26 -9.50 -3.51
CA ASP A 211 -8.87 -9.61 -3.07
C ASP A 211 -8.50 -8.64 -1.95
N GLY A 212 -9.44 -7.75 -1.56
CA GLY A 212 -9.24 -6.73 -0.54
C GLY A 212 -8.40 -5.54 -0.97
N SER A 213 -8.07 -5.40 -2.27
CA SER A 213 -7.29 -4.29 -2.82
C SER A 213 -7.98 -2.95 -2.58
N LEU A 214 -7.19 -1.91 -2.36
CA LEU A 214 -7.62 -0.50 -2.36
C LEU A 214 -7.25 0.23 -3.67
N ASP A 215 -6.60 -0.46 -4.61
CA ASP A 215 -6.14 0.12 -5.87
C ASP A 215 -7.22 0.07 -6.96
N LEU A 216 -8.19 -0.86 -6.84
CA LEU A 216 -9.27 -1.02 -7.80
C LEU A 216 -10.49 -0.19 -7.36
N LEU A 217 -10.80 0.88 -8.11
CA LEU A 217 -11.91 1.79 -7.82
C LEU A 217 -13.24 1.30 -8.39
N GLY A 218 -13.21 0.72 -9.58
CA GLY A 218 -14.39 0.21 -10.28
C GLY A 218 -14.11 -1.09 -11.02
N LEU A 219 -15.17 -1.74 -11.47
CA LEU A 219 -15.09 -2.95 -12.30
C LEU A 219 -16.31 -3.09 -13.17
N TYR A 220 -16.14 -3.13 -14.48
CA TYR A 220 -17.17 -3.62 -15.39
C TYR A 220 -17.13 -5.14 -15.45
N ASP A 221 -18.17 -5.77 -14.92
CA ASP A 221 -18.38 -7.23 -14.93
C ASP A 221 -19.47 -7.58 -15.96
N GLY A 222 -19.05 -7.77 -17.20
CA GLY A 222 -19.94 -8.02 -18.31
C GLY A 222 -19.25 -8.31 -19.62
N LEU A 223 -20.00 -8.36 -20.71
CA LEU A 223 -19.49 -8.51 -22.06
C LEU A 223 -19.72 -7.22 -22.86
N ALA A 224 -18.62 -6.60 -23.31
CA ALA A 224 -18.67 -5.36 -24.06
C ALA A 224 -19.66 -5.43 -25.24
N VAL A 225 -20.40 -4.35 -25.48
CA VAL A 225 -21.41 -4.25 -26.55
C VAL A 225 -20.85 -4.68 -27.92
N THR A 226 -19.59 -4.36 -28.19
CA THR A 226 -18.89 -4.70 -29.42
C THR A 226 -18.63 -6.20 -29.61
N GLU A 227 -18.67 -6.97 -28.52
CA GLU A 227 -18.41 -8.42 -28.49
C GLU A 227 -19.70 -9.24 -28.38
N ARG A 228 -20.86 -8.58 -28.16
CA ARG A 228 -22.18 -9.22 -28.06
C ARG A 228 -22.64 -9.72 -29.42
N GLY A 229 -22.50 -11.02 -29.67
CA GLY A 229 -23.06 -11.66 -30.86
C GLY A 229 -24.60 -11.71 -30.81
N ASN A 230 -25.20 -12.87 -30.58
CA ASN A 230 -26.65 -13.03 -30.33
C ASN A 230 -26.89 -13.01 -28.80
N TYR A 231 -26.84 -11.85 -28.18
CA TYR A 231 -27.31 -11.68 -26.79
C TYR A 231 -28.81 -11.87 -26.74
N GLY A 232 -29.28 -12.97 -26.13
CA GLY A 232 -30.69 -13.39 -26.13
C GLY A 232 -31.40 -13.05 -24.84
N MET A 233 -32.72 -13.01 -24.86
CA MET A 233 -33.58 -12.79 -23.70
C MET A 233 -33.31 -13.87 -22.61
N GLY A 234 -32.87 -13.46 -21.40
CA GLY A 234 -32.72 -14.32 -20.23
C GLY A 234 -31.35 -14.36 -19.62
N GLU A 235 -30.40 -13.50 -20.05
CA GLU A 235 -29.12 -13.33 -19.43
C GLU A 235 -29.20 -12.36 -18.23
N LEU A 236 -28.33 -12.59 -17.22
CA LEU A 236 -28.23 -11.69 -16.08
C LEU A 236 -27.74 -10.32 -16.55
N PRO A 237 -28.16 -9.23 -15.91
CA PRO A 237 -27.62 -7.91 -16.21
C PRO A 237 -26.10 -7.89 -16.01
N ASP A 238 -25.40 -7.17 -16.89
CA ASP A 238 -24.03 -6.77 -16.63
C ASP A 238 -23.98 -5.84 -15.42
N ARG A 239 -22.82 -5.74 -14.77
CA ARG A 239 -22.64 -4.90 -13.59
C ARG A 239 -21.50 -3.93 -13.80
N ILE A 240 -21.70 -2.70 -13.37
CA ILE A 240 -20.61 -1.79 -13.04
C ILE A 240 -20.57 -1.71 -11.51
N ILE A 241 -19.45 -2.13 -10.94
CA ILE A 241 -19.21 -2.15 -9.51
C ILE A 241 -18.34 -0.95 -9.18
N VAL A 242 -18.74 -0.15 -8.18
CA VAL A 242 -17.97 0.97 -7.65
C VAL A 242 -17.59 0.63 -6.21
N TYR A 243 -16.31 0.61 -5.91
CA TYR A 243 -15.81 0.19 -4.61
C TYR A 243 -15.66 1.38 -3.65
N ARG A 244 -16.44 1.37 -2.56
CA ARG A 244 -16.52 2.48 -1.60
C ARG A 244 -15.21 2.75 -0.89
N GLU A 245 -14.62 1.73 -0.25
CA GLU A 245 -13.43 1.91 0.57
C GLU A 245 -12.18 2.31 -0.22
N PRO A 246 -11.92 1.78 -1.44
CA PRO A 246 -10.88 2.29 -2.32
C PRO A 246 -11.02 3.78 -2.62
N HIS A 247 -12.22 4.26 -2.98
CA HIS A 247 -12.45 5.69 -3.23
C HIS A 247 -12.21 6.54 -1.99
N LEU A 248 -12.76 6.12 -0.83
CA LEU A 248 -12.59 6.86 0.43
C LEU A 248 -11.13 6.88 0.90
N ALA A 249 -10.36 5.84 0.58
CA ALA A 249 -8.95 5.78 0.91
C ALA A 249 -8.10 6.74 0.08
N GLN A 250 -8.50 7.04 -1.16
CA GLN A 250 -7.72 7.84 -2.11
C GLN A 250 -8.06 9.34 -2.08
N CYS A 251 -9.22 9.72 -1.56
CA CYS A 251 -9.70 11.08 -1.62
C CYS A 251 -9.56 11.80 -0.27
N ALA A 252 -9.09 13.04 -0.30
CA ALA A 252 -8.89 13.86 0.89
C ALA A 252 -10.17 14.58 1.35
N ASP A 253 -11.12 14.83 0.43
CA ASP A 253 -12.37 15.49 0.71
C ASP A 253 -13.51 15.06 -0.24
N GLU A 254 -14.74 15.57 0.01
CA GLU A 254 -15.92 15.19 -0.78
C GLU A 254 -15.87 15.70 -2.23
N GLU A 255 -15.16 16.81 -2.50
CA GLU A 255 -15.03 17.35 -3.86
C GLU A 255 -14.16 16.42 -4.71
N GLU A 256 -13.01 16.02 -4.17
CA GLU A 256 -12.11 15.05 -4.80
C GLU A 256 -12.79 13.67 -4.97
N LEU A 257 -13.54 13.23 -3.94
CA LEU A 257 -14.30 11.98 -4.02
C LEU A 257 -15.34 11.99 -5.15
N ARG A 258 -16.05 13.09 -5.34
CA ARG A 258 -17.04 13.23 -6.43
C ARG A 258 -16.35 13.16 -7.79
N ASP A 259 -15.23 13.84 -7.95
CA ASP A 259 -14.47 13.86 -9.21
C ASP A 259 -13.92 12.46 -9.52
N GLU A 260 -13.42 11.72 -8.52
CA GLU A 260 -12.89 10.37 -8.69
C GLU A 260 -13.99 9.34 -9.01
N VAL A 261 -15.14 9.40 -8.30
CA VAL A 261 -16.30 8.55 -8.60
C VAL A 261 -16.82 8.85 -10.01
N HIS A 262 -16.88 10.13 -10.42
CA HIS A 262 -17.26 10.50 -11.78
C HIS A 262 -16.31 9.89 -12.83
N THR A 263 -15.01 9.99 -12.62
CA THR A 263 -13.96 9.42 -13.50
C THR A 263 -14.12 7.90 -13.59
N THR A 264 -14.28 7.22 -12.46
CA THR A 264 -14.50 5.77 -12.39
C THR A 264 -15.76 5.35 -13.18
N LEU A 265 -16.87 6.05 -13.02
CA LEU A 265 -18.10 5.76 -13.76
C LEU A 265 -17.91 5.91 -15.28
N VAL A 266 -17.25 6.96 -15.72
CA VAL A 266 -16.94 7.17 -17.14
C VAL A 266 -16.04 6.06 -17.68
N HIS A 267 -15.03 5.64 -16.90
CA HIS A 267 -14.09 4.57 -17.26
C HIS A 267 -14.82 3.23 -17.43
N GLU A 268 -15.63 2.81 -16.47
CA GLU A 268 -16.34 1.53 -16.52
C GLU A 268 -17.45 1.52 -17.60
N ILE A 269 -18.10 2.64 -17.84
CA ILE A 269 -19.05 2.80 -18.96
C ILE A 269 -18.33 2.69 -20.30
N ALA A 270 -17.11 3.20 -20.42
CA ALA A 270 -16.31 3.06 -21.64
C ALA A 270 -15.98 1.58 -21.92
N HIS A 271 -15.68 0.78 -20.91
CA HIS A 271 -15.51 -0.67 -21.04
C HIS A 271 -16.78 -1.37 -21.52
N TYR A 272 -17.94 -0.97 -21.02
CA TYR A 272 -19.23 -1.46 -21.54
C TYR A 272 -19.36 -1.22 -23.05
N TYR A 273 -18.92 -0.05 -23.56
CA TYR A 273 -18.91 0.27 -25.00
C TYR A 273 -17.77 -0.39 -25.79
N GLY A 274 -16.86 -1.10 -25.13
CA GLY A 274 -15.73 -1.82 -25.75
C GLY A 274 -14.51 -0.95 -26.00
N ILE A 275 -14.35 0.14 -25.26
CA ILE A 275 -13.15 0.97 -25.23
C ILE A 275 -12.22 0.39 -24.17
N ASP A 276 -10.99 0.04 -24.53
CA ASP A 276 -10.00 -0.49 -23.60
C ASP A 276 -9.16 0.62 -22.95
N ASP A 277 -8.36 0.26 -21.91
CA ASP A 277 -7.53 1.20 -21.15
C ASP A 277 -6.55 1.96 -22.04
N ALA A 278 -5.97 1.31 -23.08
CA ALA A 278 -5.05 1.96 -23.99
C ALA A 278 -5.72 3.07 -24.80
N GLN A 279 -6.96 2.86 -25.21
CA GLN A 279 -7.77 3.83 -25.92
C GLN A 279 -8.23 4.97 -24.99
N LEU A 280 -8.59 4.65 -23.73
CA LEU A 280 -8.93 5.64 -22.71
C LEU A 280 -7.74 6.55 -22.41
N HIS A 281 -6.56 5.98 -22.28
CA HIS A 281 -5.32 6.77 -22.12
C HIS A 281 -5.04 7.71 -23.30
N GLU A 282 -5.24 7.25 -24.55
CA GLU A 282 -5.12 8.10 -25.75
C GLU A 282 -6.14 9.26 -25.77
N LEU A 283 -7.32 9.04 -25.17
CA LEU A 283 -8.39 10.04 -25.05
C LEU A 283 -8.21 10.99 -23.84
N GLY A 284 -7.25 10.71 -22.96
CA GLY A 284 -6.95 11.51 -21.76
C GLY A 284 -7.88 11.23 -20.57
N TRP A 285 -8.42 10.02 -20.47
CA TRP A 285 -9.35 9.55 -19.44
C TRP A 285 -8.77 8.38 -18.62
N ALA A 286 -7.45 8.27 -18.53
CA ALA A 286 -6.75 7.27 -17.71
C ALA A 286 -5.55 7.90 -17.02
#